data_b3dc2e1d04ec2a5700577cd540164938
#
_entry.id   b3dc2e1d04ec2a5700577cd540164938
#
_cell.length_a   1.000
_cell.length_b   1.000
_cell.length_c   1.000
_cell.angle_alpha   90.00
_cell.angle_beta   90.00
_cell.angle_gamma   90.00
#
_symmetry.space_group_name_H-M   'P 1'
#
loop_
_entity.id
_entity.type
_entity.pdbx_description
1 polymer ?
#
loop_
_entity_poly.entity_id
_entity_poly.type
_entity_poly.pdbx_seq_one_letter_code
_entity_poly.pdbx_strand_id
1 'polypeptide(L)'
;MKKAALHNLGCKVNAYETEAMQQMLEEAGYEIVPFSEKADVYVINTCSVTNMADRKSRQMLHRAKKLNPDAAVIAAGCYVQTKEDEAKCDEAIDILIGNNQKKELVDRLDAFFAGRGEKVEAVVDINHEKQAFEELTLDHAAEHTRAFIKVQDGCNQFCSYCIIPYARGRVRSRNVQNVLEEVKRLAASGYQEVVLTGIHLSSYGIDCGESLLHLIQMVHQVEGIRRIRLGSLEPRIVTETFAEELAKMEKICPHFHLSLQSGCDATLARMNRKYTTEEYENACNILRENFTHPAITTDVIVGFPGETEEEFAQTKEYLKRIHFYEMHIFKYSRRQGTRAAVMEHQVPEEIKTKRSAQLLALAESMSREFRAYYVGKEEEVLFEEPMEVDGETWYTGYTKEYVKIAAKTAEPLDNVMKRGRVEAALTEGMTDEIYRMKL
;
A
#
# COMPACT_ATOMS: atom_id res chain seq x y z
N MET A 1 -17.34 -4.11 -28.94
CA MET A 1 -16.11 -3.95 -28.18
C MET A 1 -16.19 -4.98 -27.05
N LYS A 2 -15.13 -5.74 -26.77
CA LYS A 2 -15.12 -6.67 -25.64
C LYS A 2 -15.03 -5.88 -24.34
N LYS A 3 -15.70 -6.36 -23.28
CA LYS A 3 -15.70 -5.75 -21.96
C LYS A 3 -14.68 -6.41 -21.05
N ALA A 4 -13.94 -5.61 -20.30
CA ALA A 4 -13.03 -6.08 -19.26
C ALA A 4 -13.36 -5.45 -17.90
N ALA A 5 -13.23 -6.23 -16.84
CA ALA A 5 -13.41 -5.78 -15.47
C ALA A 5 -12.20 -6.20 -14.61
N LEU A 6 -11.70 -5.28 -13.81
CA LEU A 6 -10.55 -5.55 -12.95
C LEU A 6 -10.93 -5.49 -11.48
N HIS A 7 -10.18 -6.22 -10.66
CA HIS A 7 -10.32 -6.17 -9.20
C HIS A 7 -8.96 -6.22 -8.52
N ASN A 8 -8.68 -5.20 -7.72
CA ASN A 8 -7.46 -5.10 -6.95
C ASN A 8 -7.64 -5.69 -5.55
N LEU A 9 -6.69 -6.52 -5.13
CA LEU A 9 -6.57 -7.01 -3.76
C LEU A 9 -5.16 -6.72 -3.25
N GLY A 10 -5.05 -6.16 -2.05
CA GLY A 10 -3.77 -6.04 -1.35
C GLY A 10 -3.24 -4.62 -1.19
N CYS A 11 -2.01 -4.38 -1.62
CA CYS A 11 -1.23 -3.18 -1.28
C CYS A 11 -1.23 -2.12 -2.42
N LYS A 12 -0.62 -0.96 -2.13
CA LYS A 12 -0.43 0.14 -3.10
C LYS A 12 0.34 -0.30 -4.36
N VAL A 13 1.26 -1.27 -4.23
CA VAL A 13 1.97 -1.85 -5.39
C VAL A 13 0.99 -2.60 -6.29
N ASN A 14 0.07 -3.40 -5.70
CA ASN A 14 -0.98 -4.06 -6.49
C ASN A 14 -1.93 -3.04 -7.12
N ALA A 15 -2.27 -1.94 -6.44
CA ALA A 15 -3.10 -0.88 -7.00
C ALA A 15 -2.47 -0.31 -8.28
N TYR A 16 -1.22 0.13 -8.19
CA TYR A 16 -0.44 0.58 -9.35
C TYR A 16 -0.43 -0.44 -10.50
N GLU A 17 -0.13 -1.71 -10.18
CA GLU A 17 -0.09 -2.77 -11.17
C GLU A 17 -1.46 -3.04 -11.81
N THR A 18 -2.56 -2.87 -11.07
CA THR A 18 -3.92 -3.03 -11.58
C THR A 18 -4.30 -1.88 -12.52
N GLU A 19 -3.97 -0.64 -12.18
CA GLU A 19 -4.17 0.52 -13.04
C GLU A 19 -3.38 0.40 -14.34
N ALA A 20 -2.11 -0.06 -14.27
CA ALA A 20 -1.32 -0.31 -15.47
C ALA A 20 -1.91 -1.42 -16.35
N MET A 21 -2.41 -2.52 -15.76
CA MET A 21 -3.10 -3.58 -16.51
C MET A 21 -4.41 -3.08 -17.12
N GLN A 22 -5.13 -2.18 -16.45
CA GLN A 22 -6.33 -1.54 -16.99
C GLN A 22 -5.99 -0.73 -18.22
N GLN A 23 -4.98 0.15 -18.14
CA GLN A 23 -4.55 0.95 -19.29
C GLN A 23 -4.14 0.07 -20.47
N MET A 24 -3.39 -1.02 -20.26
CA MET A 24 -3.03 -1.97 -21.31
C MET A 24 -4.27 -2.57 -22.00
N LEU A 25 -5.33 -2.88 -21.26
CA LEU A 25 -6.58 -3.39 -21.84
C LEU A 25 -7.34 -2.32 -22.61
N GLU A 26 -7.37 -1.07 -22.13
CA GLU A 26 -7.96 0.07 -22.84
C GLU A 26 -7.25 0.32 -24.18
N GLU A 27 -5.92 0.31 -24.19
CA GLU A 27 -5.08 0.43 -25.40
C GLU A 27 -5.30 -0.73 -26.38
N ALA A 28 -5.58 -1.94 -25.86
CA ALA A 28 -5.95 -3.11 -26.67
C ALA A 28 -7.43 -3.09 -27.15
N GLY A 29 -8.19 -2.02 -26.85
CA GLY A 29 -9.55 -1.80 -27.32
C GLY A 29 -10.65 -2.47 -26.51
N TYR A 30 -10.39 -2.80 -25.23
CA TYR A 30 -11.41 -3.25 -24.29
C TYR A 30 -12.14 -2.07 -23.66
N GLU A 31 -13.44 -2.21 -23.45
CA GLU A 31 -14.25 -1.32 -22.62
C GLU A 31 -14.13 -1.74 -21.16
N ILE A 32 -13.66 -0.85 -20.28
CA ILE A 32 -13.59 -1.14 -18.86
C ILE A 32 -14.96 -0.91 -18.21
N VAL A 33 -15.41 -1.91 -17.47
CA VAL A 33 -16.69 -1.90 -16.77
C VAL A 33 -16.52 -2.26 -15.29
N PRO A 34 -17.46 -1.84 -14.41
CA PRO A 34 -17.45 -2.25 -13.02
C PRO A 34 -17.40 -3.78 -12.84
N PHE A 35 -16.66 -4.28 -11.86
CA PHE A 35 -16.50 -5.73 -11.61
C PHE A 35 -17.83 -6.47 -11.35
N SER A 36 -18.87 -5.76 -10.96
CA SER A 36 -20.22 -6.31 -10.75
C SER A 36 -21.00 -6.56 -12.04
N GLU A 37 -20.56 -6.02 -13.16
CA GLU A 37 -21.18 -6.20 -14.46
C GLU A 37 -20.69 -7.46 -15.18
N LYS A 38 -21.45 -7.90 -16.19
CA LYS A 38 -21.03 -9.00 -17.06
C LYS A 38 -19.94 -8.50 -18.03
N ALA A 39 -18.74 -9.08 -17.94
CA ALA A 39 -17.59 -8.77 -18.79
C ALA A 39 -17.13 -10.03 -19.56
N ASP A 40 -16.39 -9.83 -20.65
CA ASP A 40 -15.77 -10.91 -21.43
C ASP A 40 -14.43 -11.34 -20.81
N VAL A 41 -13.81 -10.43 -20.05
CA VAL A 41 -12.53 -10.64 -19.38
C VAL A 41 -12.62 -10.13 -17.94
N TYR A 42 -12.16 -10.92 -16.98
CA TYR A 42 -11.97 -10.47 -15.60
C TYR A 42 -10.52 -10.64 -15.18
N VAL A 43 -9.90 -9.58 -14.69
CA VAL A 43 -8.54 -9.60 -14.14
C VAL A 43 -8.58 -9.39 -12.62
N ILE A 44 -8.13 -10.36 -11.87
CA ILE A 44 -8.02 -10.27 -10.40
C ILE A 44 -6.54 -10.19 -10.03
N ASN A 45 -6.08 -9.00 -9.62
CA ASN A 45 -4.73 -8.84 -9.07
C ASN A 45 -4.73 -9.28 -7.61
N THR A 46 -4.15 -10.44 -7.36
CA THR A 46 -4.32 -11.22 -6.14
C THR A 46 -3.32 -10.82 -5.05
N CYS A 47 -3.69 -11.02 -3.80
CA CYS A 47 -2.84 -10.84 -2.64
C CYS A 47 -2.67 -12.16 -1.88
N SER A 48 -1.50 -12.35 -1.24
CA SER A 48 -1.13 -13.55 -0.50
C SER A 48 -0.48 -13.26 0.87
N VAL A 49 -0.58 -12.03 1.38
CA VAL A 49 0.07 -11.62 2.64
C VAL A 49 -0.52 -12.35 3.85
N THR A 50 -1.83 -12.66 3.83
CA THR A 50 -2.52 -13.42 4.89
C THR A 50 -3.36 -14.54 4.29
N ASN A 51 -3.73 -15.54 5.12
CA ASN A 51 -4.67 -16.61 4.70
C ASN A 51 -6.03 -16.04 4.28
N MET A 52 -6.44 -14.92 4.90
CA MET A 52 -7.68 -14.22 4.51
C MET A 52 -7.55 -13.58 3.12
N ALA A 53 -6.38 -13.07 2.78
CA ALA A 53 -6.11 -12.52 1.45
C ALA A 53 -6.18 -13.60 0.37
N ASP A 54 -5.61 -14.80 0.60
CA ASP A 54 -5.75 -15.95 -0.30
C ASP A 54 -7.21 -16.35 -0.49
N ARG A 55 -7.97 -16.40 0.61
CA ARG A 55 -9.40 -16.72 0.56
C ARG A 55 -10.19 -15.70 -0.25
N LYS A 56 -9.95 -14.40 -0.03
CA LYS A 56 -10.59 -13.33 -0.82
C LYS A 56 -10.21 -13.41 -2.29
N SER A 57 -8.94 -13.69 -2.60
CA SER A 57 -8.47 -13.87 -3.98
C SER A 57 -9.28 -14.97 -4.70
N ARG A 58 -9.39 -16.17 -4.10
CA ARG A 58 -10.20 -17.25 -4.68
C ARG A 58 -11.68 -16.89 -4.78
N GLN A 59 -12.26 -16.24 -3.77
CA GLN A 59 -13.66 -15.81 -3.82
C GLN A 59 -13.94 -14.89 -5.00
N MET A 60 -13.03 -13.96 -5.31
CA MET A 60 -13.22 -13.04 -6.44
C MET A 60 -13.05 -13.73 -7.78
N LEU A 61 -12.11 -14.68 -7.92
CA LEU A 61 -11.95 -15.52 -9.11
C LEU A 61 -13.22 -16.33 -9.41
N HIS A 62 -13.74 -17.06 -8.41
CA HIS A 62 -14.98 -17.81 -8.54
C HIS A 62 -16.20 -16.92 -8.77
N ARG A 63 -16.23 -15.70 -8.19
CA ARG A 63 -17.28 -14.72 -8.46
C ARG A 63 -17.27 -14.28 -9.92
N ALA A 64 -16.10 -14.05 -10.51
CA ALA A 64 -15.96 -13.70 -11.94
C ALA A 64 -16.57 -14.79 -12.84
N LYS A 65 -16.23 -16.07 -12.64
CA LYS A 65 -16.83 -17.19 -13.38
C LYS A 65 -18.33 -17.32 -13.17
N LYS A 66 -18.84 -16.97 -11.98
CA LYS A 66 -20.27 -16.97 -11.70
C LYS A 66 -21.02 -15.83 -12.43
N LEU A 67 -20.38 -14.65 -12.58
CA LEU A 67 -20.95 -13.51 -13.32
C LEU A 67 -21.03 -13.79 -14.83
N ASN A 68 -20.00 -14.41 -15.38
CA ASN A 68 -19.98 -14.86 -16.77
C ASN A 68 -19.16 -16.15 -16.91
N PRO A 69 -19.80 -17.32 -17.04
CA PRO A 69 -19.11 -18.61 -17.22
C PRO A 69 -18.21 -18.68 -18.44
N ASP A 70 -18.53 -17.91 -19.49
CA ASP A 70 -17.79 -17.88 -20.76
C ASP A 70 -16.64 -16.86 -20.76
N ALA A 71 -16.48 -16.06 -19.69
CA ALA A 71 -15.42 -15.07 -19.62
C ALA A 71 -14.03 -15.71 -19.44
N ALA A 72 -13.01 -15.05 -19.99
CA ALA A 72 -11.63 -15.31 -19.64
C ALA A 72 -11.35 -14.73 -18.23
N VAL A 73 -11.03 -15.59 -17.27
CA VAL A 73 -10.70 -15.19 -15.89
C VAL A 73 -9.20 -15.29 -15.67
N ILE A 74 -8.58 -14.17 -15.38
CA ILE A 74 -7.14 -14.01 -15.18
C ILE A 74 -6.85 -13.84 -13.71
N ALA A 75 -6.06 -14.76 -13.16
CA ALA A 75 -5.46 -14.61 -11.85
C ALA A 75 -4.04 -14.03 -12.02
N ALA A 76 -3.79 -12.84 -11.47
CA ALA A 76 -2.47 -12.21 -11.51
C ALA A 76 -1.90 -12.02 -10.10
N GLY A 77 -0.58 -12.03 -9.96
CA GLY A 77 0.12 -11.56 -8.77
C GLY A 77 0.44 -12.61 -7.70
N CYS A 78 0.39 -12.21 -6.41
CA CYS A 78 1.04 -12.94 -5.32
C CYS A 78 0.45 -14.32 -5.03
N TYR A 79 -0.87 -14.51 -5.16
CA TYR A 79 -1.49 -15.82 -4.94
C TYR A 79 -1.01 -16.83 -5.98
N VAL A 80 -1.00 -16.44 -7.26
CA VAL A 80 -0.50 -17.27 -8.35
C VAL A 80 0.96 -17.65 -8.11
N GLN A 81 1.79 -16.68 -7.75
CA GLN A 81 3.22 -16.89 -7.53
C GLN A 81 3.55 -17.81 -6.35
N THR A 82 2.73 -17.81 -5.28
CA THR A 82 3.00 -18.58 -4.06
C THR A 82 2.23 -19.89 -3.97
N LYS A 83 1.20 -20.06 -4.80
CA LYS A 83 0.26 -21.17 -4.81
C LYS A 83 -0.01 -21.64 -6.23
N GLU A 84 1.05 -21.71 -7.02
CA GLU A 84 0.98 -22.03 -8.45
C GLU A 84 0.22 -23.31 -8.73
N ASP A 85 0.54 -24.43 -8.03
CA ASP A 85 -0.15 -25.72 -8.22
C ASP A 85 -1.64 -25.64 -7.86
N GLU A 86 -2.00 -24.94 -6.78
CA GLU A 86 -3.40 -24.74 -6.40
C GLU A 86 -4.14 -23.92 -7.46
N ALA A 87 -3.50 -22.84 -7.98
CA ALA A 87 -4.08 -21.99 -9.01
C ALA A 87 -4.21 -22.71 -10.37
N LYS A 88 -3.26 -23.57 -10.73
CA LYS A 88 -3.33 -24.42 -11.95
C LYS A 88 -4.51 -25.39 -11.91
N CYS A 89 -4.81 -25.95 -10.74
CA CYS A 89 -5.91 -26.88 -10.57
C CYS A 89 -7.28 -26.20 -10.40
N ASP A 90 -7.34 -24.86 -10.23
CA ASP A 90 -8.60 -24.15 -10.05
C ASP A 90 -9.29 -23.92 -11.42
N GLU A 91 -10.45 -24.55 -11.61
CA GLU A 91 -11.23 -24.45 -12.87
C GLU A 91 -11.82 -23.06 -13.12
N ALA A 92 -11.85 -22.19 -12.09
CA ALA A 92 -12.30 -20.81 -12.26
C ALA A 92 -11.24 -19.92 -12.92
N ILE A 93 -10.01 -20.41 -13.11
CA ILE A 93 -8.88 -19.64 -13.64
C ILE A 93 -8.53 -20.15 -15.05
N ASP A 94 -8.55 -19.29 -16.03
CA ASP A 94 -8.18 -19.58 -17.40
C ASP A 94 -6.74 -19.15 -17.73
N ILE A 95 -6.29 -18.03 -17.14
CA ILE A 95 -4.96 -17.48 -17.37
C ILE A 95 -4.30 -17.17 -16.02
N LEU A 96 -3.05 -17.66 -15.85
CA LEU A 96 -2.22 -17.41 -14.69
C LEU A 96 -1.07 -16.49 -15.04
N ILE A 97 -0.96 -15.36 -14.33
CA ILE A 97 0.14 -14.40 -14.50
C ILE A 97 0.85 -14.20 -13.16
N GLY A 98 2.09 -14.64 -13.06
CA GLY A 98 2.93 -14.44 -11.87
C GLY A 98 3.31 -12.97 -11.65
N ASN A 99 4.03 -12.71 -10.57
CA ASN A 99 4.67 -11.41 -10.38
C ASN A 99 5.81 -11.25 -11.39
N ASN A 100 6.03 -10.00 -11.83
CA ASN A 100 7.02 -9.64 -12.85
C ASN A 100 6.73 -10.18 -14.26
N GLN A 101 5.45 -10.49 -14.57
CA GLN A 101 4.97 -10.93 -15.89
C GLN A 101 3.67 -10.23 -16.31
N LYS A 102 3.25 -9.17 -15.61
CA LYS A 102 1.97 -8.48 -15.89
C LYS A 102 1.96 -7.73 -17.21
N LYS A 103 3.14 -7.30 -17.69
CA LYS A 103 3.31 -6.71 -19.03
C LYS A 103 2.88 -7.63 -20.17
N GLU A 104 2.81 -8.95 -19.93
CA GLU A 104 2.41 -9.94 -20.91
C GLU A 104 0.89 -10.16 -20.96
N LEU A 105 0.09 -9.39 -20.21
CA LEU A 105 -1.34 -9.58 -20.05
C LEU A 105 -2.09 -9.70 -21.38
N VAL A 106 -1.87 -8.76 -22.29
CA VAL A 106 -2.58 -8.73 -23.59
C VAL A 106 -2.15 -9.91 -24.46
N ASP A 107 -0.83 -10.18 -24.54
CA ASP A 107 -0.31 -11.32 -25.33
C ASP A 107 -0.88 -12.66 -24.84
N ARG A 108 -0.98 -12.84 -23.52
CA ARG A 108 -1.54 -14.06 -22.90
C ARG A 108 -3.04 -14.18 -23.15
N LEU A 109 -3.74 -13.06 -23.13
CA LEU A 109 -5.16 -13.01 -23.44
C LEU A 109 -5.43 -13.35 -24.93
N ASP A 110 -4.63 -12.83 -25.83
CA ASP A 110 -4.69 -13.15 -27.26
C ASP A 110 -4.38 -14.63 -27.52
N ALA A 111 -3.36 -15.18 -26.86
CA ALA A 111 -3.02 -16.62 -26.92
C ALA A 111 -4.20 -17.50 -26.43
N PHE A 112 -4.86 -17.12 -25.33
CA PHE A 112 -6.03 -17.84 -24.82
C PHE A 112 -7.17 -17.88 -25.83
N PHE A 113 -7.51 -16.73 -26.43
CA PHE A 113 -8.57 -16.68 -27.44
C PHE A 113 -8.20 -17.41 -28.74
N ALA A 114 -6.94 -17.39 -29.16
CA ALA A 114 -6.42 -18.13 -30.30
C ALA A 114 -6.41 -19.65 -30.06
N GLY A 115 -6.06 -20.09 -28.84
CA GLY A 115 -6.01 -21.47 -28.39
C GLY A 115 -7.38 -22.08 -28.04
N ARG A 116 -8.48 -21.40 -28.38
CA ARG A 116 -9.87 -21.84 -28.13
C ARG A 116 -10.17 -22.12 -26.64
N GLY A 117 -9.53 -21.38 -25.74
CA GLY A 117 -9.80 -21.47 -24.30
C GLY A 117 -8.93 -22.49 -23.54
N GLU A 118 -7.83 -22.95 -24.10
CA GLU A 118 -6.84 -23.71 -23.36
C GLU A 118 -6.15 -22.83 -22.31
N LYS A 119 -5.94 -23.37 -21.10
CA LYS A 119 -5.31 -22.64 -19.97
C LYS A 119 -3.93 -22.13 -20.35
N VAL A 120 -3.67 -20.83 -20.06
CA VAL A 120 -2.42 -20.15 -20.38
C VAL A 120 -1.67 -19.81 -19.10
N GLU A 121 -0.36 -20.01 -19.08
CA GLU A 121 0.50 -19.77 -17.93
C GLU A 121 1.65 -18.81 -18.28
N ALA A 122 1.87 -17.81 -17.39
CA ALA A 122 2.99 -16.89 -17.41
C ALA A 122 3.51 -16.73 -15.96
N VAL A 123 4.18 -17.75 -15.46
CA VAL A 123 4.76 -17.78 -14.10
C VAL A 123 6.25 -18.11 -14.22
N VAL A 124 7.10 -17.24 -13.67
CA VAL A 124 8.55 -17.44 -13.64
C VAL A 124 9.02 -17.84 -12.25
N ASP A 125 10.09 -18.59 -12.15
CA ASP A 125 10.73 -18.88 -10.86
C ASP A 125 11.46 -17.62 -10.34
N ILE A 126 10.69 -16.72 -9.73
CA ILE A 126 11.14 -15.42 -9.25
C ILE A 126 12.19 -15.51 -8.12
N ASN A 127 12.39 -16.68 -7.55
CA ASN A 127 13.33 -16.93 -6.46
C ASN A 127 14.72 -17.40 -6.93
N HIS A 128 14.78 -18.14 -8.01
CA HIS A 128 16.02 -18.72 -8.52
C HIS A 128 16.52 -18.05 -9.80
N GLU A 129 15.65 -17.41 -10.55
CA GLU A 129 16.02 -16.64 -11.73
C GLU A 129 16.24 -15.16 -11.41
N LYS A 130 17.33 -14.58 -11.91
CA LYS A 130 17.57 -13.15 -11.79
C LYS A 130 16.58 -12.40 -12.69
N GLN A 131 15.75 -11.61 -12.08
CA GLN A 131 14.75 -10.79 -12.77
C GLN A 131 15.16 -9.31 -12.78
N ALA A 132 14.93 -8.62 -13.89
CA ALA A 132 14.93 -7.16 -13.93
C ALA A 132 13.65 -6.60 -13.33
N PHE A 133 13.61 -5.31 -13.01
CA PHE A 133 12.39 -4.63 -12.65
C PHE A 133 11.40 -4.67 -13.82
N GLU A 134 10.16 -5.05 -13.56
CA GLU A 134 9.10 -5.03 -14.56
C GLU A 134 8.64 -3.59 -14.79
N GLU A 135 8.96 -3.05 -15.95
CA GLU A 135 8.51 -1.73 -16.34
C GLU A 135 7.04 -1.81 -16.78
N LEU A 136 6.20 -1.24 -15.93
CA LEU A 136 4.82 -0.88 -16.22
C LEU A 136 4.74 0.64 -16.18
N THR A 137 3.89 1.25 -16.98
CA THR A 137 3.75 2.71 -17.05
C THR A 137 2.30 3.12 -16.91
N LEU A 138 2.09 4.31 -16.34
CA LEU A 138 0.80 4.97 -16.27
C LEU A 138 0.90 6.33 -16.97
N ASP A 139 -0.04 6.61 -17.83
CA ASP A 139 -0.23 7.93 -18.42
C ASP A 139 -1.30 8.71 -17.63
N HIS A 140 -2.23 7.99 -17.00
CA HIS A 140 -3.24 8.50 -16.09
C HIS A 140 -3.57 7.43 -15.03
N ALA A 141 -3.92 7.84 -13.82
CA ALA A 141 -4.44 6.96 -12.80
C ALA A 141 -5.98 7.00 -12.86
N ALA A 142 -6.62 5.83 -12.96
CA ALA A 142 -8.04 5.76 -13.28
C ALA A 142 -8.97 6.07 -12.09
N GLU A 143 -8.54 5.74 -10.85
CA GLU A 143 -9.44 5.72 -9.69
C GLU A 143 -9.01 6.66 -8.55
N HIS A 144 -7.86 7.35 -8.65
CA HIS A 144 -7.30 8.11 -7.54
C HIS A 144 -6.90 9.53 -7.92
N THR A 145 -7.14 10.47 -7.02
CA THR A 145 -6.64 11.85 -7.14
C THR A 145 -5.11 11.91 -6.93
N ARG A 146 -4.56 10.94 -6.20
CA ARG A 146 -3.12 10.77 -5.97
C ARG A 146 -2.61 9.62 -6.80
N ALA A 147 -1.55 9.83 -7.59
CA ALA A 147 -0.97 8.77 -8.40
C ALA A 147 0.02 7.93 -7.58
N PHE A 148 -0.21 6.63 -7.50
CA PHE A 148 0.80 5.69 -6.99
C PHE A 148 1.86 5.46 -8.06
N ILE A 149 3.12 5.42 -7.66
CA ILE A 149 4.24 5.13 -8.56
C ILE A 149 5.08 4.02 -7.95
N LYS A 150 5.06 2.86 -8.59
CA LYS A 150 5.89 1.72 -8.19
C LYS A 150 7.33 1.97 -8.62
N VAL A 151 8.21 2.21 -7.63
CA VAL A 151 9.63 2.47 -7.86
C VAL A 151 10.52 1.31 -7.44
N GLN A 152 9.99 0.37 -6.64
CA GLN A 152 10.75 -0.75 -6.09
C GLN A 152 9.87 -2.00 -5.98
N ASP A 153 10.43 -3.19 -6.20
CA ASP A 153 9.77 -4.48 -6.00
C ASP A 153 10.71 -5.49 -5.35
N GLY A 154 10.12 -6.55 -4.77
CA GLY A 154 10.86 -7.59 -4.06
C GLY A 154 11.43 -7.13 -2.71
N CYS A 155 11.93 -8.08 -1.91
CA CYS A 155 12.45 -7.80 -0.57
C CYS A 155 13.49 -8.85 -0.13
N ASN A 156 14.60 -8.39 0.47
CA ASN A 156 15.68 -9.23 0.97
C ASN A 156 15.68 -9.37 2.51
N GLN A 157 14.65 -8.88 3.22
CA GLN A 157 14.64 -8.88 4.70
C GLN A 157 14.37 -10.25 5.30
N PHE A 158 13.59 -11.10 4.64
CA PHE A 158 13.24 -12.44 5.13
C PHE A 158 12.72 -12.44 6.58
N CYS A 159 11.85 -11.47 6.92
CA CYS A 159 11.15 -11.51 8.20
C CYS A 159 10.47 -12.86 8.38
N SER A 160 10.55 -13.45 9.58
CA SER A 160 10.17 -14.84 9.84
C SER A 160 8.70 -15.16 9.53
N TYR A 161 7.83 -14.16 9.52
CA TYR A 161 6.39 -14.27 9.21
C TYR A 161 6.02 -13.96 7.76
N CYS A 162 6.97 -13.44 6.96
CA CYS A 162 6.65 -12.78 5.70
C CYS A 162 6.84 -13.69 4.49
N ILE A 163 5.80 -13.78 3.65
CA ILE A 163 5.81 -14.55 2.40
C ILE A 163 6.35 -13.75 1.21
N ILE A 164 6.50 -12.43 1.37
CA ILE A 164 6.81 -11.53 0.27
C ILE A 164 8.13 -11.84 -0.46
N PRO A 165 9.25 -12.18 0.21
CA PRO A 165 10.48 -12.57 -0.50
C PRO A 165 10.30 -13.75 -1.46
N TYR A 166 9.32 -14.60 -1.18
CA TYR A 166 8.98 -15.77 -2.01
C TYR A 166 7.95 -15.44 -3.09
N ALA A 167 7.06 -14.48 -2.83
CA ALA A 167 6.05 -14.05 -3.77
C ALA A 167 6.55 -13.05 -4.80
N ARG A 168 7.49 -12.17 -4.41
CA ARG A 168 7.96 -11.06 -5.25
C ARG A 168 9.48 -11.10 -5.53
N GLY A 169 10.18 -12.11 -4.99
CA GLY A 169 11.62 -12.30 -5.20
C GLY A 169 12.48 -11.24 -4.53
N ARG A 170 13.68 -11.04 -5.11
CA ARG A 170 14.70 -10.14 -4.57
C ARG A 170 14.43 -8.70 -4.93
N VAL A 171 15.12 -7.79 -4.22
CA VAL A 171 15.05 -6.34 -4.47
C VAL A 171 15.34 -6.05 -5.92
N ARG A 172 14.48 -5.27 -6.53
CA ARG A 172 14.61 -4.68 -7.86
C ARG A 172 14.16 -3.23 -7.81
N SER A 173 15.02 -2.35 -8.26
CA SER A 173 14.74 -0.91 -8.30
C SER A 173 14.46 -0.46 -9.72
N ARG A 174 13.50 0.44 -9.86
CA ARG A 174 13.16 1.06 -11.13
C ARG A 174 14.20 2.13 -11.48
N ASN A 175 14.51 2.27 -12.75
CA ASN A 175 15.44 3.31 -13.22
C ASN A 175 14.89 4.70 -12.91
N VAL A 176 15.73 5.60 -12.38
CA VAL A 176 15.36 6.98 -12.01
C VAL A 176 14.73 7.72 -13.19
N GLN A 177 15.31 7.61 -14.39
CA GLN A 177 14.82 8.31 -15.56
C GLN A 177 13.41 7.86 -15.95
N ASN A 178 13.12 6.53 -15.89
CA ASN A 178 11.79 5.99 -16.20
C ASN A 178 10.75 6.48 -15.18
N VAL A 179 11.14 6.60 -13.89
CA VAL A 179 10.26 7.18 -12.86
C VAL A 179 9.97 8.64 -13.18
N LEU A 180 10.99 9.44 -13.52
CA LEU A 180 10.82 10.86 -13.83
C LEU A 180 9.93 11.10 -15.06
N GLU A 181 10.07 10.28 -16.09
CA GLU A 181 9.22 10.36 -17.28
C GLU A 181 7.76 10.09 -16.97
N GLU A 182 7.48 9.09 -16.13
CA GLU A 182 6.11 8.82 -15.67
C GLU A 182 5.57 9.95 -14.79
N VAL A 183 6.35 10.44 -13.82
CA VAL A 183 5.94 11.58 -12.98
C VAL A 183 5.61 12.81 -13.80
N LYS A 184 6.40 13.10 -14.86
CA LYS A 184 6.13 14.22 -15.78
C LYS A 184 4.83 14.03 -16.57
N ARG A 185 4.56 12.81 -17.06
CA ARG A 185 3.28 12.51 -17.75
C ARG A 185 2.09 12.70 -16.83
N LEU A 186 2.16 12.17 -15.60
CA LEU A 186 1.12 12.34 -14.57
C LEU A 186 0.91 13.82 -14.21
N ALA A 187 2.00 14.58 -14.06
CA ALA A 187 1.90 16.02 -13.82
C ALA A 187 1.21 16.76 -14.99
N ALA A 188 1.55 16.41 -16.25
CA ALA A 188 0.90 16.95 -17.45
C ALA A 188 -0.58 16.57 -17.54
N SER A 189 -0.98 15.40 -16.99
CA SER A 189 -2.37 14.97 -16.86
C SER A 189 -3.10 15.61 -15.67
N GLY A 190 -2.46 16.53 -14.93
CA GLY A 190 -3.07 17.31 -13.84
C GLY A 190 -2.94 16.72 -12.43
N TYR A 191 -2.20 15.62 -12.24
CA TYR A 191 -1.95 15.08 -10.90
C TYR A 191 -1.04 16.00 -10.09
N GLN A 192 -1.44 16.32 -8.87
CA GLN A 192 -0.72 17.23 -7.98
C GLN A 192 0.04 16.49 -6.86
N GLU A 193 -0.36 15.26 -6.52
CA GLU A 193 0.31 14.42 -5.52
C GLU A 193 0.72 13.08 -6.13
N VAL A 194 1.98 12.69 -5.87
CA VAL A 194 2.51 11.36 -6.19
C VAL A 194 2.88 10.61 -4.91
N VAL A 195 2.64 9.31 -4.89
CA VAL A 195 3.01 8.42 -3.78
C VAL A 195 4.06 7.44 -4.27
N LEU A 196 5.33 7.68 -3.93
CA LEU A 196 6.40 6.74 -4.24
C LEU A 196 6.20 5.46 -3.42
N THR A 197 5.97 4.34 -4.10
CA THR A 197 5.63 3.07 -3.44
C THR A 197 6.55 1.94 -3.85
N GLY A 198 6.71 0.98 -2.96
CA GLY A 198 7.47 -0.24 -3.17
C GLY A 198 7.11 -1.30 -2.13
N ILE A 199 7.59 -2.50 -2.34
CA ILE A 199 7.45 -3.60 -1.37
C ILE A 199 8.31 -3.33 -0.13
N HIS A 200 9.48 -2.78 -0.32
CA HIS A 200 10.39 -2.32 0.73
C HIS A 200 11.13 -1.08 0.23
N LEU A 201 10.44 0.06 0.26
CA LEU A 201 10.89 1.30 -0.36
C LEU A 201 12.30 1.71 0.12
N SER A 202 12.63 1.46 1.39
CA SER A 202 13.97 1.72 1.95
C SER A 202 15.10 0.92 1.30
N SER A 203 14.79 -0.10 0.50
CA SER A 203 15.78 -0.86 -0.28
C SER A 203 15.94 -0.35 -1.71
N TYR A 204 15.27 0.74 -2.08
CA TYR A 204 15.44 1.33 -3.41
C TYR A 204 16.92 1.71 -3.66
N GLY A 205 17.43 1.32 -4.81
CA GLY A 205 18.77 1.66 -5.27
C GLY A 205 19.89 0.68 -4.87
N ILE A 206 19.65 -0.22 -3.88
CA ILE A 206 20.69 -1.16 -3.39
C ILE A 206 21.23 -2.06 -4.51
N ASP A 207 20.40 -2.44 -5.47
CA ASP A 207 20.72 -3.34 -6.58
C ASP A 207 21.32 -2.64 -7.80
N CYS A 208 21.24 -1.30 -7.89
CA CYS A 208 21.69 -0.51 -9.03
C CYS A 208 22.61 0.66 -8.69
N GLY A 209 23.01 0.83 -7.42
CA GLY A 209 23.92 1.89 -6.98
C GLY A 209 23.30 3.28 -6.85
N GLU A 210 21.95 3.33 -6.79
CA GLU A 210 21.16 4.54 -6.56
C GLU A 210 20.75 4.67 -5.09
N SER A 211 20.05 5.76 -4.74
CA SER A 211 19.48 5.93 -3.42
C SER A 211 18.05 6.48 -3.48
N LEU A 212 17.24 6.14 -2.47
CA LEU A 212 15.90 6.68 -2.35
C LEU A 212 15.91 8.22 -2.23
N LEU A 213 16.86 8.76 -1.48
CA LEU A 213 16.99 10.22 -1.32
C LEU A 213 17.25 10.90 -2.67
N HIS A 214 18.16 10.37 -3.50
CA HIS A 214 18.42 10.90 -4.83
C HIS A 214 17.17 10.85 -5.71
N LEU A 215 16.45 9.74 -5.72
CA LEU A 215 15.18 9.64 -6.45
C LEU A 215 14.18 10.72 -6.01
N ILE A 216 14.00 10.91 -4.69
CA ILE A 216 13.08 11.91 -4.14
C ILE A 216 13.51 13.32 -4.56
N GLN A 217 14.81 13.65 -4.49
CA GLN A 217 15.35 14.93 -4.92
C GLN A 217 15.06 15.20 -6.40
N MET A 218 15.20 14.19 -7.25
CA MET A 218 14.90 14.31 -8.69
C MET A 218 13.40 14.50 -8.94
N VAL A 219 12.53 13.75 -8.27
CA VAL A 219 11.07 13.90 -8.36
C VAL A 219 10.62 15.27 -7.85
N HIS A 220 11.28 15.79 -6.81
CA HIS A 220 11.00 17.12 -6.26
C HIS A 220 11.16 18.25 -7.31
N GLN A 221 12.03 18.07 -8.31
CA GLN A 221 12.24 19.08 -9.38
C GLN A 221 11.14 19.05 -10.46
N VAL A 222 10.27 18.03 -10.49
CA VAL A 222 9.23 17.96 -11.53
C VAL A 222 8.17 19.03 -11.29
N GLU A 223 7.99 19.91 -12.27
CA GLU A 223 6.93 20.93 -12.25
C GLU A 223 5.54 20.27 -12.34
N GLY A 224 4.53 20.91 -11.77
CA GLY A 224 3.15 20.41 -11.72
C GLY A 224 2.87 19.51 -10.50
N ILE A 225 3.84 18.73 -10.03
CA ILE A 225 3.72 17.98 -8.77
C ILE A 225 3.93 18.96 -7.60
N ARG A 226 2.99 18.96 -6.68
CA ARG A 226 2.99 19.80 -5.47
C ARG A 226 3.23 19.01 -4.19
N ARG A 227 2.95 17.70 -4.20
CA ARG A 227 3.12 16.81 -3.04
C ARG A 227 3.79 15.52 -3.43
N ILE A 228 4.74 15.09 -2.60
CA ILE A 228 5.42 13.80 -2.68
C ILE A 228 5.21 13.08 -1.37
N ARG A 229 4.52 11.95 -1.42
CA ARG A 229 4.29 11.09 -0.26
C ARG A 229 5.11 9.82 -0.40
N LEU A 230 5.64 9.34 0.71
CA LEU A 230 6.44 8.11 0.75
C LEU A 230 5.58 6.94 1.21
N GLY A 231 5.76 5.79 0.58
CA GLY A 231 5.24 4.51 1.06
C GLY A 231 5.96 4.07 2.33
N SER A 232 5.74 2.80 2.71
CA SER A 232 6.30 2.26 3.96
C SER A 232 7.82 2.26 3.98
N LEU A 233 8.38 2.81 5.06
CA LEU A 233 9.82 2.88 5.31
C LEU A 233 10.22 1.92 6.44
N GLU A 234 11.46 1.49 6.42
CA GLU A 234 12.13 0.84 7.55
C GLU A 234 12.87 1.92 8.37
N PRO A 235 12.88 1.84 9.72
CA PRO A 235 13.44 2.92 10.57
C PRO A 235 14.90 3.26 10.27
N ARG A 236 15.73 2.30 9.89
CA ARG A 236 17.16 2.51 9.64
C ARG A 236 17.49 3.43 8.45
N ILE A 237 16.55 3.72 7.55
CA ILE A 237 16.78 4.73 6.51
C ILE A 237 16.69 6.15 7.05
N VAL A 238 16.02 6.33 8.20
CA VAL A 238 15.83 7.63 8.83
C VAL A 238 17.10 8.00 9.60
N THR A 239 18.05 8.58 8.89
CA THR A 239 19.24 9.20 9.47
C THR A 239 19.03 10.71 9.58
N GLU A 240 19.85 11.41 10.39
CA GLU A 240 19.84 12.89 10.46
C GLU A 240 19.89 13.50 9.06
N THR A 241 20.88 13.11 8.26
CA THR A 241 21.05 13.62 6.89
C THR A 241 19.83 13.35 6.02
N PHE A 242 19.20 12.16 6.12
CA PHE A 242 18.01 11.85 5.34
C PHE A 242 16.84 12.76 5.72
N ALA A 243 16.59 12.94 7.02
CA ALA A 243 15.50 13.78 7.51
C ALA A 243 15.74 15.27 7.21
N GLU A 244 16.95 15.78 7.42
CA GLU A 244 17.33 17.15 7.08
C GLU A 244 17.15 17.47 5.59
N GLU A 245 17.57 16.55 4.71
CA GLU A 245 17.39 16.74 3.26
C GLU A 245 15.92 16.70 2.86
N LEU A 246 15.12 15.79 3.44
CA LEU A 246 13.68 15.76 3.20
C LEU A 246 12.98 17.05 3.70
N ALA A 247 13.39 17.58 4.86
CA ALA A 247 12.79 18.78 5.44
C ALA A 247 13.04 20.06 4.59
N LYS A 248 14.11 20.09 3.77
CA LYS A 248 14.39 21.17 2.82
C LYS A 248 13.47 21.13 1.59
N MET A 249 12.80 20.01 1.34
CA MET A 249 11.95 19.80 0.17
C MET A 249 10.47 20.09 0.50
N GLU A 250 9.99 21.27 0.10
CA GLU A 250 8.63 21.75 0.42
C GLU A 250 7.49 20.86 -0.08
N LYS A 251 7.73 20.02 -1.12
CA LYS A 251 6.74 19.09 -1.66
C LYS A 251 6.60 17.82 -0.82
N ILE A 252 7.52 17.52 0.09
CA ILE A 252 7.44 16.35 0.95
C ILE A 252 6.24 16.47 1.89
N CYS A 253 5.45 15.41 1.94
CA CYS A 253 4.40 15.26 2.94
C CYS A 253 5.01 14.75 4.24
N PRO A 254 4.91 15.46 5.38
CA PRO A 254 5.42 15.00 6.66
C PRO A 254 4.53 13.90 7.26
N HIS A 255 4.33 12.84 6.49
CA HIS A 255 3.61 11.63 6.84
C HIS A 255 4.52 10.44 6.57
N PHE A 256 4.96 9.77 7.63
CA PHE A 256 5.95 8.70 7.58
C PHE A 256 5.38 7.41 8.16
N HIS A 257 5.16 6.43 7.29
CA HIS A 257 4.82 5.09 7.75
C HIS A 257 6.10 4.30 8.03
N LEU A 258 6.44 4.13 9.31
CA LEU A 258 7.59 3.34 9.77
C LEU A 258 7.13 1.98 10.30
N SER A 259 7.53 0.88 9.64
CA SER A 259 7.10 -0.47 10.03
C SER A 259 7.78 -0.93 11.32
N LEU A 260 7.09 -0.89 12.47
CA LEU A 260 7.59 -1.33 13.78
C LEU A 260 7.45 -2.84 14.00
N GLN A 261 6.25 -3.36 13.83
CA GLN A 261 5.81 -4.73 14.04
C GLN A 261 5.65 -5.15 15.53
N SER A 262 6.56 -4.79 16.43
CA SER A 262 6.47 -5.04 17.87
C SER A 262 7.31 -4.01 18.66
N GLY A 263 6.84 -3.61 19.82
CA GLY A 263 7.59 -2.75 20.77
C GLY A 263 8.40 -3.54 21.79
N CYS A 264 8.77 -4.79 21.50
CA CYS A 264 9.60 -5.63 22.36
C CYS A 264 10.74 -6.25 21.54
N ASP A 265 11.98 -6.02 21.93
CA ASP A 265 13.17 -6.49 21.21
C ASP A 265 13.25 -8.01 21.10
N ALA A 266 12.83 -8.75 22.12
CA ALA A 266 12.79 -10.21 22.05
C ALA A 266 11.84 -10.71 20.95
N THR A 267 10.69 -10.06 20.81
CA THR A 267 9.74 -10.36 19.73
C THR A 267 10.28 -9.92 18.36
N LEU A 268 10.90 -8.74 18.25
CA LEU A 268 11.54 -8.26 17.01
C LEU A 268 12.65 -9.22 16.55
N ALA A 269 13.47 -9.73 17.48
CA ALA A 269 14.51 -10.71 17.18
C ALA A 269 13.91 -12.02 16.62
N ARG A 270 12.83 -12.55 17.22
CA ARG A 270 12.12 -13.74 16.71
C ARG A 270 11.47 -13.46 15.33
N MET A 271 11.00 -12.23 15.09
CA MET A 271 10.49 -11.77 13.79
C MET A 271 11.59 -11.60 12.75
N ASN A 272 12.88 -11.73 13.11
CA ASN A 272 14.05 -11.47 12.27
C ASN A 272 14.09 -10.01 11.78
N ARG A 273 13.65 -9.05 12.62
CA ARG A 273 13.81 -7.62 12.34
C ARG A 273 15.26 -7.20 12.58
N LYS A 274 15.72 -6.20 11.83
CA LYS A 274 17.13 -5.77 11.80
C LYS A 274 17.38 -4.48 12.58
N TYR A 275 16.46 -4.10 13.44
CA TYR A 275 16.49 -2.93 14.30
C TYR A 275 15.94 -3.29 15.68
N THR A 276 16.31 -2.48 16.67
CA THR A 276 15.82 -2.50 18.03
C THR A 276 14.72 -1.45 18.25
N THR A 277 14.03 -1.56 19.40
CA THR A 277 13.08 -0.52 19.83
C THR A 277 13.76 0.83 20.04
N GLU A 278 15.00 0.87 20.53
CA GLU A 278 15.80 2.08 20.70
C GLU A 278 16.12 2.75 19.35
N GLU A 279 16.59 1.99 18.36
CA GLU A 279 16.86 2.50 17.01
C GLU A 279 15.58 3.02 16.34
N TYR A 280 14.43 2.37 16.57
CA TYR A 280 13.16 2.83 16.08
C TYR A 280 12.70 4.14 16.72
N GLU A 281 12.82 4.26 18.06
CA GLU A 281 12.50 5.48 18.81
C GLU A 281 13.39 6.64 18.35
N ASN A 282 14.68 6.39 18.14
CA ASN A 282 15.61 7.39 17.60
C ASN A 282 15.17 7.88 16.22
N ALA A 283 14.77 6.99 15.32
CA ALA A 283 14.23 7.37 14.01
C ALA A 283 12.98 8.28 14.12
N CYS A 284 12.07 7.97 15.06
CA CYS A 284 10.91 8.83 15.33
C CYS A 284 11.31 10.22 15.85
N ASN A 285 12.32 10.29 16.72
CA ASN A 285 12.82 11.54 17.29
C ASN A 285 13.48 12.39 16.20
N ILE A 286 14.33 11.82 15.36
CA ILE A 286 14.93 12.52 14.20
C ILE A 286 13.84 13.16 13.33
N LEU A 287 12.76 12.43 13.01
CA LEU A 287 11.66 13.01 12.23
C LEU A 287 10.97 14.16 12.97
N ARG A 288 10.75 14.05 14.27
CA ARG A 288 10.11 15.10 15.08
C ARG A 288 10.97 16.34 15.26
N GLU A 289 12.29 16.21 15.23
CA GLU A 289 13.23 17.32 15.29
C GLU A 289 13.29 18.10 13.97
N ASN A 290 13.08 17.41 12.85
CA ASN A 290 13.19 18.00 11.52
C ASN A 290 11.84 18.48 10.93
N PHE A 291 10.70 17.94 11.40
CA PHE A 291 9.38 18.28 10.89
C PHE A 291 8.45 18.76 12.00
N THR A 292 7.64 19.77 11.70
CA THR A 292 6.62 20.26 12.63
C THR A 292 5.45 19.29 12.68
N HIS A 293 5.26 18.61 13.81
CA HIS A 293 4.17 17.67 14.06
C HIS A 293 3.98 16.60 12.98
N PRO A 294 5.02 15.82 12.63
CA PRO A 294 4.92 14.84 11.56
C PRO A 294 3.97 13.70 11.94
N ALA A 295 3.18 13.24 10.97
CA ALA A 295 2.34 12.07 11.13
C ALA A 295 3.20 10.80 11.05
N ILE A 296 3.46 10.17 12.18
CA ILE A 296 4.16 8.88 12.23
C ILE A 296 3.13 7.77 12.39
N THR A 297 3.07 6.86 11.42
CA THR A 297 2.16 5.72 11.42
C THR A 297 2.93 4.41 11.38
N THR A 298 2.31 3.31 11.81
CA THR A 298 3.00 2.03 11.89
C THR A 298 2.08 0.82 11.77
N ASP A 299 2.69 -0.34 11.50
CA ASP A 299 2.07 -1.67 11.62
C ASP A 299 2.52 -2.34 12.92
N VAL A 300 1.59 -3.03 13.60
CA VAL A 300 1.87 -3.85 14.78
C VAL A 300 1.22 -5.21 14.64
N ILE A 301 1.99 -6.27 14.90
CA ILE A 301 1.51 -7.66 14.91
C ILE A 301 1.38 -8.14 16.35
N VAL A 302 0.19 -8.56 16.76
CA VAL A 302 -0.06 -9.16 18.07
C VAL A 302 -0.15 -10.67 17.98
N GLY A 303 0.30 -11.36 19.03
CA GLY A 303 0.24 -12.81 19.13
C GLY A 303 1.20 -13.53 18.20
N PHE A 304 2.38 -12.95 18.00
CA PHE A 304 3.48 -13.63 17.32
C PHE A 304 3.91 -14.86 18.12
N PRO A 305 4.39 -15.97 17.48
CA PRO A 305 4.83 -17.16 18.21
C PRO A 305 5.82 -16.84 19.34
N GLY A 306 5.51 -17.33 20.54
CA GLY A 306 6.31 -17.10 21.74
C GLY A 306 6.11 -15.73 22.40
N GLU A 307 5.22 -14.85 21.90
CA GLU A 307 4.91 -13.57 22.56
C GLU A 307 4.22 -13.81 23.90
N THR A 308 4.90 -13.49 25.02
CA THR A 308 4.36 -13.60 26.38
C THR A 308 3.46 -12.42 26.74
N GLU A 309 2.82 -12.47 27.91
CA GLU A 309 2.02 -11.34 28.41
C GLU A 309 2.91 -10.15 28.78
N GLU A 310 4.12 -10.43 29.32
CA GLU A 310 5.11 -9.40 29.66
C GLU A 310 5.64 -8.69 28.40
N GLU A 311 5.92 -9.44 27.33
CA GLU A 311 6.36 -8.88 26.03
C GLU A 311 5.26 -8.03 25.38
N PHE A 312 4.00 -8.48 25.48
CA PHE A 312 2.86 -7.70 25.04
C PHE A 312 2.67 -6.41 25.86
N ALA A 313 2.82 -6.50 27.18
CA ALA A 313 2.77 -5.32 28.05
C ALA A 313 3.89 -4.32 27.72
N GLN A 314 5.12 -4.78 27.48
CA GLN A 314 6.24 -3.95 27.02
C GLN A 314 5.87 -3.25 25.68
N THR A 315 5.35 -4.00 24.72
CA THR A 315 4.90 -3.43 23.43
C THR A 315 3.87 -2.34 23.65
N LYS A 316 2.86 -2.56 24.49
CA LYS A 316 1.80 -1.58 24.76
C LYS A 316 2.35 -0.28 25.39
N GLU A 317 3.27 -0.39 26.36
CA GLU A 317 3.89 0.78 26.99
C GLU A 317 4.84 1.51 26.01
N TYR A 318 5.55 0.78 25.17
CA TYR A 318 6.36 1.35 24.11
C TYR A 318 5.52 2.16 23.11
N LEU A 319 4.40 1.60 22.64
CA LEU A 319 3.49 2.29 21.72
C LEU A 319 2.93 3.58 22.32
N LYS A 320 2.57 3.60 23.60
CA LYS A 320 2.16 4.83 24.31
C LYS A 320 3.27 5.89 24.32
N ARG A 321 4.52 5.46 24.59
CA ARG A 321 5.66 6.37 24.66
C ARG A 321 6.00 6.99 23.32
N ILE A 322 5.97 6.19 22.23
CA ILE A 322 6.21 6.70 20.88
C ILE A 322 5.08 7.64 20.42
N HIS A 323 3.84 7.37 20.77
CA HIS A 323 2.68 8.21 20.45
C HIS A 323 2.49 8.40 18.94
N PHE A 324 1.93 7.37 18.31
CA PHE A 324 1.67 7.35 16.86
C PHE A 324 0.42 8.14 16.46
N TYR A 325 0.40 8.66 15.24
CA TYR A 325 -0.83 9.14 14.61
C TYR A 325 -1.78 7.98 14.32
N GLU A 326 -1.32 6.96 13.61
CA GLU A 326 -2.12 5.78 13.29
C GLU A 326 -1.32 4.51 13.48
N MET A 327 -2.02 3.45 13.90
CA MET A 327 -1.45 2.11 14.01
C MET A 327 -2.37 1.09 13.36
N HIS A 328 -1.86 0.33 12.40
CA HIS A 328 -2.53 -0.81 11.84
C HIS A 328 -2.22 -2.06 12.66
N ILE A 329 -3.21 -2.56 13.38
CA ILE A 329 -3.06 -3.69 14.30
C ILE A 329 -3.47 -4.99 13.61
N PHE A 330 -2.53 -5.90 13.45
CA PHE A 330 -2.73 -7.20 12.83
C PHE A 330 -2.59 -8.32 13.85
N LYS A 331 -3.50 -9.29 13.82
CA LYS A 331 -3.29 -10.57 14.49
C LYS A 331 -2.33 -11.40 13.65
N TYR A 332 -1.30 -12.01 14.26
CA TYR A 332 -0.40 -12.89 13.53
C TYR A 332 -1.19 -13.96 12.77
N SER A 333 -0.95 -14.04 11.48
CA SER A 333 -1.55 -15.03 10.57
C SER A 333 -0.50 -16.09 10.22
N ARG A 334 -0.75 -17.33 10.59
CA ARG A 334 0.14 -18.46 10.32
C ARG A 334 0.19 -18.77 8.83
N ARG A 335 1.25 -18.33 8.14
CA ARG A 335 1.44 -18.49 6.69
C ARG A 335 2.31 -19.71 6.39
N GLN A 336 1.76 -20.70 5.69
CA GLN A 336 2.53 -21.84 5.19
C GLN A 336 3.72 -21.37 4.33
N GLY A 337 4.87 -22.01 4.46
CA GLY A 337 6.10 -21.62 3.77
C GLY A 337 6.93 -20.56 4.50
N THR A 338 6.43 -19.96 5.58
CA THR A 338 7.19 -19.01 6.41
C THR A 338 7.82 -19.71 7.64
N ARG A 339 8.96 -19.17 8.12
CA ARG A 339 9.64 -19.71 9.31
C ARG A 339 8.73 -19.66 10.55
N ALA A 340 7.98 -18.57 10.75
CA ALA A 340 7.10 -18.40 11.90
C ALA A 340 5.94 -19.42 11.91
N ALA A 341 5.56 -19.98 10.77
CA ALA A 341 4.48 -20.96 10.70
C ALA A 341 4.80 -22.27 11.43
N VAL A 342 6.08 -22.61 11.57
CA VAL A 342 6.57 -23.83 12.23
C VAL A 342 7.20 -23.59 13.60
N MET A 343 7.23 -22.35 14.05
CA MET A 343 7.69 -22.00 15.40
C MET A 343 6.77 -22.61 16.47
N GLU A 344 7.35 -23.04 17.57
CA GLU A 344 6.62 -23.47 18.76
C GLU A 344 5.90 -22.29 19.45
N HIS A 345 5.10 -22.59 20.45
CA HIS A 345 4.39 -21.59 21.28
C HIS A 345 3.51 -20.63 20.44
N GLN A 346 2.75 -21.19 19.50
CA GLN A 346 1.73 -20.43 18.76
C GLN A 346 0.69 -19.86 19.73
N VAL A 347 0.45 -18.55 19.66
CA VAL A 347 -0.50 -17.86 20.55
C VAL A 347 -1.94 -18.19 20.11
N PRO A 348 -2.83 -18.59 21.04
CA PRO A 348 -4.24 -18.86 20.75
C PRO A 348 -4.98 -17.65 20.17
N GLU A 349 -5.95 -17.89 19.30
CA GLU A 349 -6.69 -16.82 18.60
C GLU A 349 -7.47 -15.92 19.55
N GLU A 350 -7.96 -16.44 20.66
CA GLU A 350 -8.65 -15.69 21.71
C GLU A 350 -7.72 -14.64 22.33
N ILE A 351 -6.47 -15.03 22.64
CA ILE A 351 -5.46 -14.10 23.18
C ILE A 351 -5.12 -13.02 22.18
N LYS A 352 -4.91 -13.39 20.90
CA LYS A 352 -4.66 -12.41 19.83
C LYS A 352 -5.80 -11.40 19.71
N THR A 353 -7.05 -11.87 19.79
CA THR A 353 -8.24 -11.01 19.72
C THR A 353 -8.28 -10.03 20.89
N LYS A 354 -8.00 -10.50 22.11
CA LYS A 354 -7.95 -9.65 23.32
C LYS A 354 -6.83 -8.60 23.22
N ARG A 355 -5.64 -8.99 22.77
CA ARG A 355 -4.51 -8.08 22.58
C ARG A 355 -4.79 -7.05 21.47
N SER A 356 -5.33 -7.49 20.35
CA SER A 356 -5.73 -6.60 19.25
C SER A 356 -6.73 -5.53 19.70
N ALA A 357 -7.77 -5.92 20.45
CA ALA A 357 -8.79 -4.98 20.95
C ALA A 357 -8.17 -3.89 21.86
N GLN A 358 -7.20 -4.27 22.71
CA GLN A 358 -6.51 -3.30 23.58
C GLN A 358 -5.68 -2.29 22.79
N LEU A 359 -4.97 -2.74 21.74
CA LEU A 359 -4.15 -1.85 20.92
C LEU A 359 -4.99 -0.99 19.98
N LEU A 360 -6.14 -1.49 19.47
CA LEU A 360 -7.06 -0.70 18.68
C LEU A 360 -7.65 0.46 19.48
N ALA A 361 -8.03 0.23 20.75
CA ALA A 361 -8.50 1.31 21.63
C ALA A 361 -7.40 2.35 21.91
N LEU A 362 -6.15 1.91 22.08
CA LEU A 362 -5.00 2.81 22.24
C LEU A 362 -4.74 3.62 20.97
N ALA A 363 -4.78 2.97 19.80
CA ALA A 363 -4.60 3.62 18.50
C ALA A 363 -5.64 4.72 18.27
N GLU A 364 -6.90 4.45 18.56
CA GLU A 364 -7.99 5.42 18.42
C GLU A 364 -7.76 6.66 19.30
N SER A 365 -7.38 6.47 20.58
CA SER A 365 -7.08 7.59 21.47
C SER A 365 -5.97 8.48 20.94
N MET A 366 -4.82 7.89 20.56
CA MET A 366 -3.67 8.64 20.06
C MET A 366 -3.99 9.34 18.72
N SER A 367 -4.72 8.67 17.84
CA SER A 367 -5.12 9.25 16.56
C SER A 367 -6.02 10.47 16.74
N ARG A 368 -6.95 10.42 17.68
CA ARG A 368 -7.82 11.56 18.02
C ARG A 368 -7.02 12.74 18.57
N GLU A 369 -6.07 12.47 19.47
CA GLU A 369 -5.19 13.51 20.04
C GLU A 369 -4.34 14.18 18.94
N PHE A 370 -3.78 13.40 18.02
CA PHE A 370 -3.02 13.91 16.89
C PHE A 370 -3.87 14.82 15.99
N ARG A 371 -5.08 14.42 15.63
CA ARG A 371 -5.99 15.20 14.78
C ARG A 371 -6.47 16.47 15.47
N ALA A 372 -6.73 16.42 16.78
CA ALA A 372 -7.15 17.58 17.56
C ALA A 372 -6.15 18.74 17.52
N TYR A 373 -4.86 18.45 17.31
CA TYR A 373 -3.81 19.47 17.14
C TYR A 373 -4.11 20.45 15.99
N TYR A 374 -4.80 20.00 14.96
CA TYR A 374 -5.10 20.82 13.77
C TYR A 374 -6.28 21.76 13.95
N VAL A 375 -7.13 21.54 14.94
CA VAL A 375 -8.29 22.40 15.20
C VAL A 375 -7.85 23.84 15.46
N GLY A 376 -8.44 24.78 14.72
CA GLY A 376 -8.12 26.20 14.76
C GLY A 376 -6.93 26.63 13.90
N LYS A 377 -6.24 25.70 13.23
CA LYS A 377 -5.10 26.00 12.33
C LYS A 377 -5.53 26.17 10.88
N GLU A 378 -4.73 26.91 10.14
CA GLU A 378 -4.83 27.03 8.69
C GLU A 378 -4.06 25.88 8.04
N GLU A 379 -4.76 25.06 7.23
CA GLU A 379 -4.18 23.91 6.55
C GLU A 379 -4.46 23.95 5.06
N GLU A 380 -3.56 23.35 4.27
CA GLU A 380 -3.76 23.11 2.85
C GLU A 380 -4.23 21.68 2.62
N VAL A 381 -5.38 21.52 1.97
CA VAL A 381 -6.01 20.23 1.69
C VAL A 381 -6.08 20.00 0.19
N LEU A 382 -5.67 18.80 -0.25
CA LEU A 382 -6.00 18.29 -1.58
C LEU A 382 -7.33 17.56 -1.47
N PHE A 383 -8.37 18.14 -2.07
CA PHE A 383 -9.71 17.56 -2.09
C PHE A 383 -9.81 16.49 -3.20
N GLU A 384 -10.55 15.42 -2.94
CA GLU A 384 -10.58 14.22 -3.79
C GLU A 384 -11.98 13.89 -4.31
N GLU A 385 -12.95 13.78 -3.42
CA GLU A 385 -14.29 13.28 -3.78
C GLU A 385 -15.39 13.94 -2.93
N PRO A 386 -16.61 14.03 -3.49
CA PRO A 386 -17.77 14.42 -2.71
C PRO A 386 -18.22 13.29 -1.76
N MET A 387 -18.78 13.68 -0.63
CA MET A 387 -19.36 12.79 0.38
C MET A 387 -20.67 13.38 0.91
N GLU A 388 -21.68 12.55 1.07
CA GLU A 388 -22.95 12.95 1.70
C GLU A 388 -22.87 12.76 3.23
N VAL A 389 -23.17 13.82 3.99
CA VAL A 389 -23.31 13.80 5.44
C VAL A 389 -24.60 14.52 5.81
N ASP A 390 -25.51 13.86 6.48
CA ASP A 390 -26.80 14.40 6.91
C ASP A 390 -27.63 15.08 5.80
N GLY A 391 -27.53 14.55 4.57
CA GLY A 391 -28.22 15.07 3.38
C GLY A 391 -27.58 16.32 2.76
N GLU A 392 -26.36 16.64 3.15
CA GLU A 392 -25.56 17.71 2.60
C GLU A 392 -24.31 17.18 1.93
N THR A 393 -23.95 17.74 0.75
CA THR A 393 -22.73 17.39 0.02
C THR A 393 -21.52 18.12 0.58
N TRP A 394 -20.51 17.36 0.99
CA TRP A 394 -19.20 17.83 1.44
C TRP A 394 -18.13 17.28 0.50
N TYR A 395 -17.08 18.04 0.25
CA TYR A 395 -15.88 17.53 -0.44
C TYR A 395 -14.86 17.11 0.59
N THR A 396 -14.33 15.89 0.45
CA THR A 396 -13.31 15.35 1.36
C THR A 396 -11.94 15.36 0.71
N GLY A 397 -10.90 15.49 1.53
CA GLY A 397 -9.52 15.48 1.09
C GLY A 397 -8.56 15.33 2.26
N TYR A 398 -7.26 15.46 1.99
CA TYR A 398 -6.24 15.22 2.99
C TYR A 398 -5.24 16.38 3.09
N THR A 399 -4.79 16.67 4.31
CA THR A 399 -3.62 17.51 4.56
C THR A 399 -2.33 16.78 4.12
N LYS A 400 -1.18 17.45 4.19
CA LYS A 400 0.11 16.80 3.96
C LYS A 400 0.39 15.69 4.98
N GLU A 401 -0.05 15.85 6.22
CA GLU A 401 0.07 14.87 7.32
C GLU A 401 -0.99 13.76 7.27
N TYR A 402 -1.81 13.75 6.22
CA TYR A 402 -2.83 12.74 5.99
C TYR A 402 -4.06 12.82 6.91
N VAL A 403 -4.32 13.99 7.49
CA VAL A 403 -5.56 14.24 8.25
C VAL A 403 -6.71 14.44 7.26
N LYS A 404 -7.80 13.67 7.43
CA LYS A 404 -8.98 13.75 6.57
C LYS A 404 -9.84 14.96 6.95
N ILE A 405 -10.09 15.80 5.98
CA ILE A 405 -10.81 17.06 6.12
C ILE A 405 -12.00 17.08 5.16
N ALA A 406 -13.09 17.74 5.55
CA ALA A 406 -14.22 18.01 4.68
C ALA A 406 -14.54 19.51 4.64
N ALA A 407 -14.85 20.01 3.46
CA ALA A 407 -15.32 21.38 3.26
C ALA A 407 -16.64 21.38 2.48
N LYS A 408 -17.50 22.36 2.81
CA LYS A 408 -18.75 22.59 2.10
C LYS A 408 -18.60 23.78 1.19
N THR A 409 -18.88 23.61 -0.10
CA THR A 409 -18.83 24.66 -1.11
C THR A 409 -19.81 24.36 -2.24
N ALA A 410 -20.20 25.40 -2.97
CA ALA A 410 -21.04 25.27 -4.17
C ALA A 410 -20.22 24.87 -5.43
N GLU A 411 -18.90 25.08 -5.41
CA GLU A 411 -18.02 24.73 -6.52
C GLU A 411 -17.43 23.32 -6.31
N PRO A 412 -17.31 22.48 -7.35
CA PRO A 412 -16.60 21.21 -7.26
C PRO A 412 -15.14 21.39 -6.83
N LEU A 413 -14.67 20.50 -5.94
CA LEU A 413 -13.30 20.53 -5.43
C LEU A 413 -12.47 19.29 -5.85
N ASP A 414 -12.94 18.49 -6.77
CA ASP A 414 -12.22 17.30 -7.24
C ASP A 414 -10.83 17.68 -7.76
N ASN A 415 -9.78 17.08 -7.19
CA ASN A 415 -8.37 17.38 -7.49
C ASN A 415 -7.98 18.86 -7.30
N VAL A 416 -8.60 19.55 -6.34
CA VAL A 416 -8.33 20.96 -6.05
C VAL A 416 -7.64 21.13 -4.70
N MET A 417 -6.55 21.90 -4.67
CA MET A 417 -5.91 22.32 -3.42
C MET A 417 -6.51 23.63 -2.93
N LYS A 418 -6.98 23.63 -1.68
CA LYS A 418 -7.48 24.84 -1.01
C LYS A 418 -6.87 24.95 0.38
N ARG A 419 -6.69 26.20 0.82
CA ARG A 419 -6.36 26.50 2.21
C ARG A 419 -7.60 26.98 2.95
N GLY A 420 -7.69 26.59 4.21
CA GLY A 420 -8.78 27.01 5.08
C GLY A 420 -8.49 26.64 6.53
N ARG A 421 -9.36 27.12 7.41
CA ARG A 421 -9.22 26.90 8.84
C ARG A 421 -9.95 25.61 9.26
N VAL A 422 -9.22 24.70 9.90
CA VAL A 422 -9.79 23.46 10.46
C VAL A 422 -10.65 23.82 11.68
N GLU A 423 -11.87 23.31 11.68
CA GLU A 423 -12.83 23.46 12.78
C GLU A 423 -13.03 22.12 13.53
N ALA A 424 -14.10 21.99 14.29
CA ALA A 424 -14.43 20.78 15.02
C ALA A 424 -14.69 19.57 14.09
N ALA A 425 -14.71 18.36 14.65
CA ALA A 425 -15.05 17.15 13.93
C ALA A 425 -16.46 17.24 13.29
N LEU A 426 -16.58 16.76 12.06
CA LEU A 426 -17.83 16.61 11.34
C LEU A 426 -18.53 15.30 11.73
N THR A 427 -17.72 14.24 11.96
CA THR A 427 -18.20 12.89 12.27
C THR A 427 -17.65 12.45 13.64
N GLU A 428 -18.17 13.04 14.72
CA GLU A 428 -17.73 12.68 16.09
C GLU A 428 -18.01 11.21 16.41
N GLY A 429 -17.04 10.54 17.04
CA GLY A 429 -17.18 9.17 17.55
C GLY A 429 -17.06 8.05 16.51
N MET A 430 -16.76 8.36 15.26
CA MET A 430 -16.39 7.38 14.23
C MET A 430 -14.91 7.07 14.29
N THR A 431 -14.53 5.86 13.88
CA THR A 431 -13.11 5.41 13.86
C THR A 431 -12.25 6.31 12.98
N ASP A 432 -12.81 6.83 11.87
CA ASP A 432 -12.18 7.77 10.94
C ASP A 432 -12.86 9.13 11.03
N GLU A 433 -12.64 9.86 12.12
CA GLU A 433 -13.20 11.19 12.30
C GLU A 433 -12.69 12.14 11.21
N ILE A 434 -13.65 12.80 10.57
CA ILE A 434 -13.42 13.84 9.56
C ILE A 434 -13.61 15.21 10.20
N TYR A 435 -12.71 16.14 9.99
CA TYR A 435 -12.80 17.49 10.52
C TYR A 435 -13.32 18.45 9.47
N ARG A 436 -14.15 19.41 9.90
CA ARG A 436 -14.63 20.46 9.01
C ARG A 436 -13.55 21.49 8.74
N MET A 437 -13.57 22.03 7.52
CA MET A 437 -12.75 23.17 7.16
C MET A 437 -13.64 24.31 6.65
N LYS A 438 -13.37 25.50 7.13
CA LYS A 438 -13.90 26.73 6.57
C LYS A 438 -12.90 27.26 5.54
N LEU A 439 -13.33 27.29 4.28
CA LEU A 439 -12.59 27.82 3.14
C LEU A 439 -12.60 29.35 3.12
#